data_cc785e97d9059b7e015a6499c1338932
#
_entry.id   cc785e97d9059b7e015a6499c1338932
#
_cell.length_a   1.000
_cell.length_b   1.000
_cell.length_c   1.000
_cell.angle_alpha   90.00
_cell.angle_beta   90.00
_cell.angle_gamma   90.00
#
_symmetry.space_group_name_H-M   'P 1'
#
loop_
_entity.id
_entity.type
_entity.pdbx_description
1 polymer ?
#
loop_
_entity_poly.entity_id
_entity_poly.type
_entity_poly.pdbx_seq_one_letter_code
_entity_poly.pdbx_strand_id
1 'polypeptide(L)'
;MSASLERTTDGFDEIQLDMLANIRHGVRTSLHTIMGMTDLALADVNDSVAVTNYLHKIKNAGELLTGQLNDLLELTRLQKKEIEVKQEICTYESIARMADSLLKLYTEERKLETEIHVEGMTRTSFWEDSVKLEQILANVISNAAKYTPDGGKITVTAETLAVSEDRIRNRYTVTDNGIGMSETFQNKLFEPLLKEDNTINSNMSGAGLGLYMVKQLVELMQGILTIDSHINKGTKVVIELVGSVCKGEDKVKTIPQDEDVNILRGKRILLCEDNELNAEMTKDLLENAGMLVDLAANGQEAVDRIQGTPPYYYDAVLMDIRMPVMNGLEATDKIRRMDREDTYMIPVVALTASAYEMDHKKALAAGMDAFLGKPFDIKTLLQQLAGFWRVYKEQL
;
A
#
# COMPACT_ATOMS: atom_id res chain seq x y z
N MET A 1 -37.54 -20.64 -11.94
CA MET A 1 -36.43 -20.36 -11.03
C MET A 1 -35.07 -20.81 -11.55
N SER A 2 -34.93 -21.73 -12.53
CA SER A 2 -33.63 -22.14 -13.07
C SER A 2 -33.05 -21.19 -14.15
N ALA A 3 -33.89 -20.57 -14.95
CA ALA A 3 -33.46 -19.70 -16.06
C ALA A 3 -32.93 -18.30 -15.63
N SER A 4 -33.13 -17.89 -14.37
CA SER A 4 -32.58 -16.65 -13.84
C SER A 4 -31.19 -16.82 -13.22
N LEU A 5 -30.83 -18.03 -12.83
CA LEU A 5 -29.50 -18.38 -12.31
C LEU A 5 -28.46 -18.59 -13.43
N GLU A 6 -28.87 -19.15 -14.58
CA GLU A 6 -27.98 -19.33 -15.73
C GLU A 6 -27.59 -17.99 -16.39
N ARG A 7 -28.50 -17.00 -16.45
CA ARG A 7 -28.16 -15.65 -16.96
C ARG A 7 -27.22 -14.83 -16.10
N THR A 8 -27.13 -15.13 -14.81
CA THR A 8 -26.18 -14.43 -13.88
C THR A 8 -24.78 -15.01 -13.94
N THR A 9 -24.61 -16.29 -14.25
CA THR A 9 -23.28 -16.92 -14.43
C THR A 9 -22.65 -16.54 -15.78
N ASP A 10 -23.39 -16.56 -16.87
CA ASP A 10 -22.87 -16.19 -18.21
C ASP A 10 -22.42 -14.71 -18.27
N GLY A 11 -23.13 -13.79 -17.63
CA GLY A 11 -22.73 -12.38 -17.58
C GLY A 11 -21.51 -12.11 -16.71
N PHE A 12 -21.26 -12.94 -15.70
CA PHE A 12 -20.08 -12.84 -14.86
C PHE A 12 -18.80 -13.33 -15.57
N ASP A 13 -18.91 -14.41 -16.33
CA ASP A 13 -17.78 -14.96 -17.08
C ASP A 13 -17.34 -14.02 -18.22
N GLU A 14 -18.26 -13.31 -18.86
CA GLU A 14 -17.98 -12.36 -19.93
C GLU A 14 -17.25 -11.11 -19.40
N ILE A 15 -17.66 -10.56 -18.26
CA ILE A 15 -16.98 -9.44 -17.57
C ILE A 15 -15.57 -9.83 -17.12
N GLN A 16 -15.38 -11.06 -16.65
CA GLN A 16 -14.06 -11.56 -16.27
C GLN A 16 -13.11 -11.71 -17.46
N LEU A 17 -13.60 -12.18 -18.59
CA LEU A 17 -12.82 -12.34 -19.82
C LEU A 17 -12.38 -10.98 -20.38
N ASP A 18 -13.25 -9.98 -20.40
CA ASP A 18 -12.94 -8.63 -20.83
C ASP A 18 -11.93 -7.96 -19.88
N MET A 19 -12.07 -8.19 -18.57
CA MET A 19 -11.16 -7.70 -17.55
C MET A 19 -9.75 -8.28 -17.74
N LEU A 20 -9.62 -9.59 -17.92
CA LEU A 20 -8.34 -10.25 -18.20
C LEU A 20 -7.72 -9.77 -19.52
N ALA A 21 -8.53 -9.52 -20.54
CA ALA A 21 -8.06 -8.99 -21.82
C ALA A 21 -7.49 -7.57 -21.70
N ASN A 22 -8.15 -6.68 -20.92
CA ASN A 22 -7.72 -5.32 -20.70
C ASN A 22 -6.47 -5.24 -19.81
N ILE A 23 -6.41 -6.05 -18.74
CA ILE A 23 -5.21 -6.16 -17.90
C ILE A 23 -4.04 -6.68 -18.74
N ARG A 24 -4.23 -7.72 -19.53
CA ARG A 24 -3.20 -8.24 -20.44
C ARG A 24 -2.68 -7.16 -21.39
N HIS A 25 -3.58 -6.30 -21.90
CA HIS A 25 -3.19 -5.18 -22.76
C HIS A 25 -2.37 -4.14 -21.99
N GLY A 26 -2.80 -3.73 -20.80
CA GLY A 26 -2.09 -2.79 -19.92
C GLY A 26 -0.70 -3.29 -19.53
N VAL A 27 -0.62 -4.55 -19.09
CA VAL A 27 0.66 -5.22 -18.75
C VAL A 27 1.61 -5.22 -19.95
N ARG A 28 1.13 -5.60 -21.14
CA ARG A 28 1.93 -5.60 -22.36
C ARG A 28 2.44 -4.20 -22.71
N THR A 29 1.60 -3.18 -22.60
CA THR A 29 1.96 -1.78 -22.89
C THR A 29 3.03 -1.29 -21.92
N SER A 30 2.88 -1.54 -20.63
CA SER A 30 3.86 -1.16 -19.61
C SER A 30 5.21 -1.86 -19.84
N LEU A 31 5.20 -3.18 -20.07
CA LEU A 31 6.42 -3.93 -20.40
C LEU A 31 7.11 -3.42 -21.67
N HIS A 32 6.34 -3.13 -22.73
CA HIS A 32 6.88 -2.60 -23.98
C HIS A 32 7.51 -1.22 -23.77
N THR A 33 6.89 -0.37 -22.94
CA THR A 33 7.47 0.94 -22.58
C THR A 33 8.77 0.77 -21.80
N ILE A 34 8.80 -0.12 -20.79
CA ILE A 34 10.01 -0.39 -20.01
C ILE A 34 11.13 -0.85 -20.92
N MET A 35 10.89 -1.87 -21.76
CA MET A 35 11.91 -2.40 -22.68
C MET A 35 12.40 -1.34 -23.68
N GLY A 36 11.47 -0.64 -24.34
CA GLY A 36 11.83 0.37 -25.34
C GLY A 36 12.59 1.56 -24.75
N MET A 37 12.23 2.03 -23.55
CA MET A 37 12.96 3.11 -22.88
C MET A 37 14.31 2.63 -22.36
N THR A 38 14.45 1.37 -21.99
CA THR A 38 15.75 0.78 -21.63
C THR A 38 16.68 0.71 -22.83
N ASP A 39 16.18 0.26 -23.99
CA ASP A 39 16.98 0.22 -25.22
C ASP A 39 17.46 1.62 -25.64
N LEU A 40 16.58 2.64 -25.53
CA LEU A 40 16.92 4.04 -25.80
C LEU A 40 17.95 4.57 -24.79
N ALA A 41 17.80 4.27 -23.50
CA ALA A 41 18.77 4.68 -22.48
C ALA A 41 20.17 4.08 -22.72
N LEU A 42 20.22 2.82 -23.17
CA LEU A 42 21.47 2.14 -23.52
C LEU A 42 22.11 2.73 -24.80
N ALA A 43 21.30 3.16 -25.76
CA ALA A 43 21.81 3.80 -26.99
C ALA A 43 22.35 5.22 -26.72
N ASP A 44 21.72 5.97 -25.82
CA ASP A 44 22.01 7.38 -25.55
C ASP A 44 22.82 7.60 -24.25
N VAL A 45 23.63 6.62 -23.83
CA VAL A 45 24.39 6.60 -22.55
C VAL A 45 25.13 7.90 -22.25
N ASN A 46 25.59 8.61 -23.28
CA ASN A 46 26.35 9.85 -23.13
C ASN A 46 25.47 11.11 -23.00
N ASP A 47 24.14 11.00 -23.20
CA ASP A 47 23.19 12.09 -22.98
C ASP A 47 22.47 11.89 -21.64
N SER A 48 23.03 12.46 -20.58
CA SER A 48 22.50 12.32 -19.24
C SER A 48 21.05 12.84 -19.07
N VAL A 49 20.66 13.86 -19.86
CA VAL A 49 19.31 14.43 -19.81
C VAL A 49 18.30 13.45 -20.46
N ALA A 50 18.65 12.92 -21.63
CA ALA A 50 17.83 11.93 -22.31
C ALA A 50 17.70 10.66 -21.47
N VAL A 51 18.80 10.14 -20.93
CA VAL A 51 18.81 8.95 -20.05
C VAL A 51 17.94 9.17 -18.82
N THR A 52 18.05 10.32 -18.16
CA THR A 52 17.20 10.63 -16.98
C THR A 52 15.73 10.60 -17.36
N ASN A 53 15.34 11.18 -18.49
CA ASN A 53 13.96 11.14 -18.98
C ASN A 53 13.47 9.71 -19.29
N TYR A 54 14.32 8.85 -19.85
CA TYR A 54 13.98 7.46 -20.10
C TYR A 54 13.82 6.68 -18.79
N LEU A 55 14.67 6.88 -17.80
CA LEU A 55 14.57 6.26 -16.49
C LEU A 55 13.29 6.65 -15.77
N HIS A 56 12.86 7.92 -15.83
CA HIS A 56 11.56 8.34 -15.30
C HIS A 56 10.39 7.63 -16.00
N LYS A 57 10.44 7.47 -17.32
CA LYS A 57 9.39 6.73 -18.05
C LYS A 57 9.37 5.25 -17.69
N ILE A 58 10.52 4.63 -17.47
CA ILE A 58 10.65 3.23 -17.01
C ILE A 58 10.02 3.10 -15.64
N LYS A 59 10.38 3.98 -14.69
CA LYS A 59 9.82 4.01 -13.35
C LYS A 59 8.29 4.11 -13.37
N ASN A 60 7.76 5.10 -14.08
CA ASN A 60 6.31 5.33 -14.19
C ASN A 60 5.58 4.12 -14.80
N ALA A 61 6.17 3.47 -15.81
CA ALA A 61 5.60 2.27 -16.41
C ALA A 61 5.62 1.06 -15.45
N GLY A 62 6.66 0.95 -14.63
CA GLY A 62 6.77 -0.06 -13.57
C GLY A 62 5.74 0.13 -12.47
N GLU A 63 5.57 1.36 -11.99
CA GLU A 63 4.55 1.71 -10.99
C GLU A 63 3.13 1.41 -11.49
N LEU A 64 2.85 1.75 -12.76
CA LEU A 64 1.57 1.43 -13.39
C LEU A 64 1.32 -0.08 -13.45
N LEU A 65 2.32 -0.85 -13.87
CA LEU A 65 2.23 -2.32 -13.95
C LEU A 65 1.95 -2.92 -12.57
N THR A 66 2.68 -2.45 -11.56
CA THR A 66 2.50 -2.89 -10.16
C THR A 66 1.09 -2.59 -9.65
N GLY A 67 0.58 -1.38 -9.91
CA GLY A 67 -0.80 -1.00 -9.57
C GLY A 67 -1.83 -1.93 -10.22
N GLN A 68 -1.69 -2.22 -11.51
CA GLN A 68 -2.60 -3.12 -12.24
C GLN A 68 -2.57 -4.56 -11.71
N LEU A 69 -1.39 -5.06 -11.32
CA LEU A 69 -1.25 -6.39 -10.73
C LEU A 69 -1.87 -6.47 -9.33
N ASN A 70 -1.68 -5.44 -8.52
CA ASN A 70 -2.30 -5.36 -7.19
C ASN A 70 -3.82 -5.30 -7.29
N ASP A 71 -4.37 -4.48 -8.18
CA ASP A 71 -5.81 -4.41 -8.46
C ASP A 71 -6.37 -5.80 -8.83
N LEU A 72 -5.67 -6.54 -9.71
CA LEU A 72 -6.08 -7.89 -10.12
C LEU A 72 -6.08 -8.89 -8.96
N LEU A 73 -5.01 -8.88 -8.15
CA LEU A 73 -4.88 -9.78 -7.01
C LEU A 73 -6.00 -9.52 -6.00
N GLU A 74 -6.31 -8.26 -5.76
CA GLU A 74 -7.35 -7.87 -4.82
C GLU A 74 -8.75 -8.23 -5.31
N LEU A 75 -9.05 -7.97 -6.58
CA LEU A 75 -10.31 -8.42 -7.17
C LEU A 75 -10.51 -9.92 -7.07
N THR A 76 -9.44 -10.70 -7.31
CA THR A 76 -9.49 -12.15 -7.19
C THR A 76 -9.83 -12.59 -5.76
N ARG A 77 -9.30 -11.89 -4.75
CA ARG A 77 -9.58 -12.16 -3.34
C ARG A 77 -11.00 -11.75 -2.92
N LEU A 78 -11.46 -10.59 -3.38
CA LEU A 78 -12.83 -10.13 -3.15
C LEU A 78 -13.84 -11.14 -3.70
N GLN A 79 -13.62 -11.67 -4.89
CA GLN A 79 -14.48 -12.68 -5.51
C GLN A 79 -14.52 -13.98 -4.73
N LYS A 80 -13.38 -14.41 -4.18
CA LYS A 80 -13.31 -15.63 -3.36
C LYS A 80 -13.85 -15.45 -1.95
N LYS A 81 -14.29 -14.25 -1.58
CA LYS A 81 -14.70 -13.90 -0.20
C LYS A 81 -13.61 -14.21 0.85
N GLU A 82 -12.36 -14.16 0.44
CA GLU A 82 -11.19 -14.42 1.30
C GLU A 82 -10.74 -13.18 2.08
N ILE A 83 -11.43 -12.04 1.91
CA ILE A 83 -11.09 -10.79 2.59
C ILE A 83 -11.94 -10.67 3.87
N GLU A 84 -11.27 -10.70 5.01
CA GLU A 84 -11.87 -10.38 6.30
C GLU A 84 -11.65 -8.90 6.64
N VAL A 85 -12.61 -8.27 7.32
CA VAL A 85 -12.45 -6.93 7.88
C VAL A 85 -11.72 -7.05 9.21
N LYS A 86 -10.55 -6.41 9.31
CA LYS A 86 -9.77 -6.33 10.55
C LYS A 86 -10.08 -5.02 11.26
N GLN A 87 -10.40 -5.12 12.53
CA GLN A 87 -10.59 -3.93 13.33
C GLN A 87 -9.31 -3.59 14.08
N GLU A 88 -8.82 -2.37 13.86
CA GLU A 88 -7.68 -1.78 14.54
C GLU A 88 -8.10 -0.50 15.24
N ILE A 89 -7.35 -0.09 16.25
CA ILE A 89 -7.64 1.16 16.96
C ILE A 89 -7.20 2.32 16.10
N CYS A 90 -8.15 3.13 15.65
CA CYS A 90 -7.94 4.33 14.88
C CYS A 90 -8.24 5.60 15.70
N THR A 91 -7.58 6.67 15.30
CA THR A 91 -7.86 8.03 15.78
C THR A 91 -7.99 8.97 14.59
N TYR A 92 -8.69 10.08 14.75
CA TYR A 92 -8.75 11.09 13.67
C TYR A 92 -7.38 11.66 13.32
N GLU A 93 -6.45 11.70 14.28
CA GLU A 93 -5.08 12.10 14.02
C GLU A 93 -4.35 11.10 13.12
N SER A 94 -4.56 9.79 13.33
CA SER A 94 -3.98 8.75 12.45
C SER A 94 -4.58 8.83 11.04
N ILE A 95 -5.88 9.08 10.92
CA ILE A 95 -6.57 9.25 9.64
C ILE A 95 -6.08 10.52 8.91
N ALA A 96 -5.93 11.64 9.63
CA ALA A 96 -5.41 12.88 9.05
C ALA A 96 -3.98 12.70 8.51
N ARG A 97 -3.11 11.99 9.26
CA ARG A 97 -1.75 11.66 8.79
C ARG A 97 -1.76 10.77 7.55
N MET A 98 -2.61 9.75 7.54
CA MET A 98 -2.80 8.88 6.38
C MET A 98 -3.22 9.71 5.15
N ALA A 99 -4.22 10.58 5.29
CA ALA A 99 -4.67 11.45 4.21
C ALA A 99 -3.56 12.42 3.72
N ASP A 100 -2.77 12.99 4.65
CA ASP A 100 -1.64 13.88 4.31
C ASP A 100 -0.56 13.11 3.51
N SER A 101 -0.22 11.91 3.95
CA SER A 101 0.74 11.05 3.24
C SER A 101 0.27 10.71 1.83
N LEU A 102 -1.01 10.35 1.68
CA LEU A 102 -1.59 10.04 0.36
C LEU A 102 -1.67 11.28 -0.54
N LEU A 103 -2.08 12.44 -0.01
CA LEU A 103 -2.08 13.70 -0.76
C LEU A 103 -0.67 14.04 -1.24
N LYS A 104 0.33 14.02 -0.37
CA LYS A 104 1.73 14.26 -0.75
C LYS A 104 2.18 13.29 -1.85
N LEU A 105 1.92 11.98 -1.68
CA LEU A 105 2.30 10.97 -2.67
C LEU A 105 1.73 11.25 -4.07
N TYR A 106 0.45 11.62 -4.16
CA TYR A 106 -0.21 11.78 -5.46
C TYR A 106 -0.15 13.20 -6.03
N THR A 107 0.29 14.22 -5.25
CA THR A 107 0.32 15.61 -5.69
C THR A 107 1.72 16.23 -5.71
N GLU A 108 2.78 15.52 -5.29
CA GLU A 108 4.15 16.04 -5.15
C GLU A 108 4.70 16.66 -6.45
N GLU A 109 4.40 16.06 -7.62
CA GLU A 109 4.81 16.57 -8.94
C GLU A 109 3.78 17.51 -9.58
N ARG A 110 2.69 17.82 -8.87
CA ARG A 110 1.56 18.60 -9.38
C ARG A 110 1.39 19.91 -8.62
N LYS A 111 1.01 20.97 -9.32
CA LYS A 111 0.70 22.27 -8.69
C LYS A 111 -0.75 22.29 -8.20
N LEU A 112 -1.06 21.45 -7.20
CA LEU A 112 -2.39 21.35 -6.61
C LEU A 112 -2.39 21.92 -5.19
N GLU A 113 -3.47 22.61 -4.82
CA GLU A 113 -3.74 23.00 -3.44
C GLU A 113 -4.39 21.84 -2.71
N THR A 114 -3.88 21.51 -1.51
CA THR A 114 -4.42 20.42 -0.70
C THR A 114 -4.81 20.89 0.68
N GLU A 115 -5.97 20.48 1.17
CA GLU A 115 -6.46 20.77 2.52
C GLU A 115 -6.99 19.50 3.21
N ILE A 116 -6.76 19.44 4.51
CA ILE A 116 -7.29 18.36 5.36
C ILE A 116 -8.06 19.00 6.51
N HIS A 117 -9.30 18.58 6.70
CA HIS A 117 -10.15 19.01 7.80
C HIS A 117 -10.56 17.82 8.65
N VAL A 118 -10.46 17.97 9.96
CA VAL A 118 -10.92 16.98 10.92
C VAL A 118 -11.93 17.66 11.83
N GLU A 119 -13.17 17.16 11.81
CA GLU A 119 -14.28 17.75 12.55
C GLU A 119 -14.90 16.73 13.52
N GLY A 120 -15.35 17.20 14.69
CA GLY A 120 -16.06 16.40 15.66
C GLY A 120 -15.21 15.92 16.85
N MET A 121 -15.45 14.69 17.36
CA MET A 121 -14.82 14.17 18.58
C MET A 121 -13.37 13.70 18.35
N THR A 122 -12.45 14.64 18.18
CA THR A 122 -11.05 14.40 17.81
C THR A 122 -10.25 13.53 18.82
N ARG A 123 -10.75 13.35 20.05
CA ARG A 123 -10.08 12.56 21.11
C ARG A 123 -10.64 11.15 21.27
N THR A 124 -11.61 10.76 20.44
CA THR A 124 -12.24 9.44 20.54
C THR A 124 -11.44 8.45 19.70
N SER A 125 -10.98 7.37 20.32
CA SER A 125 -10.45 6.21 19.60
C SER A 125 -11.59 5.28 19.22
N PHE A 126 -11.48 4.66 18.03
CA PHE A 126 -12.50 3.76 17.52
C PHE A 126 -11.88 2.59 16.76
N TRP A 127 -12.63 1.52 16.64
CA TRP A 127 -12.23 0.34 15.90
C TRP A 127 -12.68 0.47 14.44
N GLU A 128 -11.74 0.40 13.50
CA GLU A 128 -11.97 0.43 12.06
C GLU A 128 -10.86 -0.34 11.33
N ASP A 129 -11.10 -0.78 10.12
CA ASP A 129 -10.05 -1.38 9.28
C ASP A 129 -9.23 -0.28 8.61
N SER A 130 -8.11 0.10 9.23
CA SER A 130 -7.25 1.18 8.77
C SER A 130 -6.66 0.89 7.38
N VAL A 131 -6.33 -0.37 7.10
CA VAL A 131 -5.73 -0.79 5.81
C VAL A 131 -6.73 -0.65 4.66
N LYS A 132 -7.97 -1.09 4.86
CA LYS A 132 -9.02 -0.94 3.84
C LYS A 132 -9.45 0.51 3.67
N LEU A 133 -9.50 1.28 4.77
CA LEU A 133 -9.75 2.71 4.69
C LEU A 133 -8.66 3.43 3.91
N GLU A 134 -7.38 3.13 4.16
CA GLU A 134 -6.25 3.68 3.41
C GLU A 134 -6.39 3.39 1.93
N GLN A 135 -6.75 2.17 1.57
CA GLN A 135 -6.92 1.74 0.19
C GLN A 135 -8.10 2.45 -0.50
N ILE A 136 -9.22 2.63 0.22
CA ILE A 136 -10.36 3.42 -0.27
C ILE A 136 -9.91 4.86 -0.53
N LEU A 137 -9.25 5.50 0.45
CA LEU A 137 -8.78 6.89 0.33
C LEU A 137 -7.71 7.03 -0.76
N ALA A 138 -6.77 6.09 -0.88
CA ALA A 138 -5.76 6.09 -1.93
C ALA A 138 -6.37 6.09 -3.33
N ASN A 139 -7.36 5.25 -3.58
CA ASN A 139 -8.08 5.20 -4.85
C ASN A 139 -8.83 6.51 -5.16
N VAL A 140 -9.49 7.08 -4.16
CA VAL A 140 -10.28 8.30 -4.34
C VAL A 140 -9.36 9.52 -4.50
N ILE A 141 -8.33 9.67 -3.66
CA ILE A 141 -7.36 10.78 -3.72
C ILE A 141 -6.54 10.72 -5.02
N SER A 142 -6.10 9.54 -5.43
CA SER A 142 -5.38 9.34 -6.70
C SER A 142 -6.25 9.77 -7.90
N ASN A 143 -7.54 9.43 -7.91
CA ASN A 143 -8.48 9.90 -8.92
C ASN A 143 -8.64 11.44 -8.87
N ALA A 144 -8.84 12.03 -7.69
CA ALA A 144 -8.92 13.47 -7.52
C ALA A 144 -7.66 14.17 -8.05
N ALA A 145 -6.47 13.70 -7.69
CA ALA A 145 -5.21 14.24 -8.18
C ALA A 145 -5.07 14.12 -9.70
N LYS A 146 -5.50 12.99 -10.26
CA LYS A 146 -5.42 12.72 -11.69
C LYS A 146 -6.33 13.62 -12.52
N TYR A 147 -7.55 13.88 -12.06
CA TYR A 147 -8.56 14.61 -12.84
C TYR A 147 -8.71 16.09 -12.47
N THR A 148 -7.92 16.57 -11.53
CA THR A 148 -7.83 17.98 -11.19
C THR A 148 -6.70 18.64 -12.00
N PRO A 149 -6.96 19.70 -12.76
CA PRO A 149 -5.91 20.43 -13.50
C PRO A 149 -4.97 21.17 -12.54
N ASP A 150 -3.77 21.49 -13.02
CA ASP A 150 -2.80 22.26 -12.25
C ASP A 150 -3.39 23.62 -11.80
N GLY A 151 -3.14 23.99 -10.54
CA GLY A 151 -3.77 25.14 -9.87
C GLY A 151 -5.13 24.81 -9.26
N GLY A 152 -5.60 23.56 -9.40
CA GLY A 152 -6.83 23.12 -8.75
C GLY A 152 -6.62 22.73 -7.28
N LYS A 153 -7.71 22.30 -6.64
CA LYS A 153 -7.75 22.05 -5.19
C LYS A 153 -8.37 20.69 -4.88
N ILE A 154 -7.78 19.99 -3.90
CA ILE A 154 -8.31 18.76 -3.32
C ILE A 154 -8.47 18.97 -1.81
N THR A 155 -9.63 18.64 -1.29
CA THR A 155 -9.94 18.73 0.14
C THR A 155 -10.35 17.35 0.67
N VAL A 156 -9.72 16.92 1.74
CA VAL A 156 -10.10 15.70 2.47
C VAL A 156 -10.68 16.07 3.82
N THR A 157 -11.87 15.60 4.13
CA THR A 157 -12.55 15.86 5.42
C THR A 157 -12.85 14.54 6.10
N ALA A 158 -12.51 14.44 7.39
CA ALA A 158 -12.92 13.35 8.26
C ALA A 158 -13.77 13.90 9.39
N GLU A 159 -15.01 13.42 9.54
CA GLU A 159 -15.96 13.91 10.54
C GLU A 159 -16.71 12.80 11.27
N THR A 160 -17.07 13.04 12.51
CA THR A 160 -17.97 12.17 13.28
C THR A 160 -19.40 12.63 13.06
N LEU A 161 -20.26 11.75 12.52
CA LEU A 161 -21.69 12.04 12.34
C LEU A 161 -22.53 11.71 13.57
N ALA A 162 -22.23 10.58 14.20
CA ALA A 162 -22.97 10.10 15.36
C ALA A 162 -22.10 9.20 16.23
N VAL A 163 -22.30 9.31 17.54
CA VAL A 163 -21.67 8.44 18.55
C VAL A 163 -22.75 7.93 19.47
N SER A 164 -22.74 6.62 19.75
CA SER A 164 -23.50 5.99 20.83
C SER A 164 -22.53 5.37 21.84
N GLU A 165 -23.04 4.68 22.87
CA GLU A 165 -22.18 4.03 23.86
C GLU A 165 -21.19 3.03 23.24
N ASP A 166 -21.56 2.36 22.13
CA ASP A 166 -20.79 1.28 21.52
C ASP A 166 -20.43 1.53 20.06
N ARG A 167 -21.05 2.50 19.39
CA ARG A 167 -20.88 2.70 17.94
C ARG A 167 -20.56 4.15 17.61
N ILE A 168 -19.69 4.31 16.60
CA ILE A 168 -19.35 5.59 16.00
C ILE A 168 -19.65 5.51 14.49
N ARG A 169 -20.22 6.56 13.93
CA ARG A 169 -20.37 6.71 12.48
C ARG A 169 -19.46 7.81 12.01
N ASN A 170 -18.48 7.43 11.20
CA ASN A 170 -17.49 8.32 10.60
C ASN A 170 -17.85 8.59 9.14
N ARG A 171 -17.60 9.82 8.69
CA ARG A 171 -17.71 10.21 7.29
C ARG A 171 -16.36 10.71 6.82
N TYR A 172 -15.93 10.17 5.69
CA TYR A 172 -14.72 10.59 4.98
C TYR A 172 -15.17 11.19 3.65
N THR A 173 -14.77 12.41 3.39
CA THR A 173 -15.15 13.14 2.18
C THR A 173 -13.91 13.58 1.45
N VAL A 174 -13.81 13.26 0.16
CA VAL A 174 -12.78 13.80 -0.74
C VAL A 174 -13.49 14.65 -1.78
N THR A 175 -13.09 15.91 -1.89
CA THR A 175 -13.67 16.85 -2.85
C THR A 175 -12.56 17.44 -3.70
N ASP A 176 -12.75 17.44 -5.01
CA ASP A 176 -11.90 18.12 -5.98
C ASP A 176 -12.70 19.13 -6.80
N ASN A 177 -12.01 20.09 -7.38
CA ASN A 177 -12.56 21.05 -8.35
C ASN A 177 -12.12 20.74 -9.79
N GLY A 178 -11.95 19.47 -10.09
CA GLY A 178 -11.50 18.96 -11.37
C GLY A 178 -12.54 19.00 -12.49
N ILE A 179 -12.30 18.22 -13.53
CA ILE A 179 -13.14 18.16 -14.73
C ILE A 179 -14.56 17.62 -14.48
N GLY A 180 -14.75 16.87 -13.38
CA GLY A 180 -16.00 16.19 -13.07
C GLY A 180 -16.36 15.08 -14.07
N MET A 181 -17.58 14.56 -13.98
CA MET A 181 -18.09 13.43 -14.77
C MET A 181 -19.45 13.73 -15.36
N SER A 182 -19.73 13.16 -16.55
CA SER A 182 -21.07 13.22 -17.18
C SER A 182 -22.09 12.34 -16.44
N GLU A 183 -23.37 12.68 -16.50
CA GLU A 183 -24.44 11.85 -15.93
C GLU A 183 -24.49 10.45 -16.54
N THR A 184 -24.20 10.33 -17.82
CA THR A 184 -24.17 9.06 -18.52
C THR A 184 -23.05 8.15 -18.02
N PHE A 185 -21.89 8.73 -17.66
CA PHE A 185 -20.79 8.02 -17.08
C PHE A 185 -21.07 7.64 -15.62
N GLN A 186 -21.66 8.54 -14.83
CA GLN A 186 -22.01 8.29 -13.43
C GLN A 186 -22.95 7.09 -13.26
N ASN A 187 -23.87 6.86 -14.18
CA ASN A 187 -24.78 5.71 -14.15
C ASN A 187 -24.06 4.35 -14.28
N LYS A 188 -22.83 4.36 -14.81
CA LYS A 188 -21.99 3.18 -15.04
C LYS A 188 -20.70 3.19 -14.24
N LEU A 189 -20.55 4.16 -13.34
CA LEU A 189 -19.31 4.47 -12.63
C LEU A 189 -18.66 3.28 -11.91
N PHE A 190 -19.46 2.32 -11.51
CA PHE A 190 -19.03 1.13 -10.79
C PHE A 190 -18.94 -0.12 -11.67
N GLU A 191 -19.07 0.02 -12.99
CA GLU A 191 -18.73 -1.06 -13.90
C GLU A 191 -17.19 -1.17 -13.97
N PRO A 192 -16.62 -2.38 -13.84
CA PRO A 192 -15.18 -2.56 -13.89
C PRO A 192 -14.65 -2.17 -15.27
N LEU A 193 -13.45 -1.57 -15.31
CA LEU A 193 -12.72 -1.17 -16.53
C LEU A 193 -13.34 -0.01 -17.33
N LEU A 194 -14.36 0.61 -16.81
CA LEU A 194 -15.00 1.73 -17.49
C LEU A 194 -14.13 2.99 -17.38
N LYS A 195 -13.97 3.67 -18.51
CA LYS A 195 -13.34 5.01 -18.58
C LYS A 195 -14.24 5.91 -19.40
N GLU A 196 -14.30 7.17 -19.00
CA GLU A 196 -15.01 8.16 -19.82
C GLU A 196 -14.15 8.57 -21.01
N ASP A 197 -14.68 8.38 -22.23
CA ASP A 197 -14.02 8.79 -23.49
C ASP A 197 -14.07 10.30 -23.65
N ASN A 198 -13.09 11.00 -23.10
CA ASN A 198 -12.87 12.41 -23.40
C ASN A 198 -11.39 12.65 -23.75
N THR A 199 -11.11 13.74 -24.46
CA THR A 199 -9.77 14.06 -25.00
C THR A 199 -8.68 14.19 -23.93
N ILE A 200 -9.05 14.40 -22.67
CA ILE A 200 -8.15 14.49 -21.51
C ILE A 200 -7.77 13.10 -21.04
N ASN A 201 -8.68 12.13 -21.10
CA ASN A 201 -8.50 10.76 -20.59
C ASN A 201 -7.65 9.87 -21.51
N SER A 202 -7.47 10.23 -22.80
CA SER A 202 -6.69 9.43 -23.75
C SER A 202 -5.22 9.24 -23.35
N ASN A 203 -4.65 10.16 -22.55
CA ASN A 203 -3.28 10.14 -22.08
C ASN A 203 -3.14 9.77 -20.59
N MET A 204 -4.26 9.56 -19.88
CA MET A 204 -4.23 9.30 -18.44
C MET A 204 -4.29 7.79 -18.15
N SER A 205 -3.25 7.30 -17.50
CA SER A 205 -3.07 5.91 -17.12
C SER A 205 -4.00 5.47 -15.98
N GLY A 206 -4.51 4.25 -16.03
CA GLY A 206 -5.31 3.61 -14.99
C GLY A 206 -6.11 2.44 -15.55
N ALA A 207 -6.32 1.37 -14.77
CA ALA A 207 -7.05 0.18 -15.21
C ALA A 207 -8.58 0.38 -15.29
N GLY A 208 -9.12 1.48 -14.73
CA GLY A 208 -10.58 1.68 -14.61
C GLY A 208 -11.21 0.81 -13.51
N LEU A 209 -10.42 0.36 -12.55
CA LEU A 209 -10.84 -0.53 -11.46
C LEU A 209 -11.01 0.21 -10.12
N GLY A 210 -10.39 1.39 -9.96
CA GLY A 210 -10.31 2.08 -8.67
C GLY A 210 -11.67 2.33 -8.00
N LEU A 211 -12.65 2.89 -8.70
CA LEU A 211 -13.98 3.15 -8.11
C LEU A 211 -14.82 1.87 -7.92
N TYR A 212 -14.64 0.88 -8.77
CA TYR A 212 -15.22 -0.44 -8.54
C TYR A 212 -14.67 -1.04 -7.23
N MET A 213 -13.35 -0.97 -7.00
CA MET A 213 -12.71 -1.43 -5.77
C MET A 213 -13.19 -0.66 -4.54
N VAL A 214 -13.29 0.67 -4.63
CA VAL A 214 -13.85 1.51 -3.55
C VAL A 214 -15.24 1.02 -3.17
N LYS A 215 -16.11 0.76 -4.14
CA LYS A 215 -17.47 0.26 -3.88
C LYS A 215 -17.43 -1.09 -3.16
N GLN A 216 -16.63 -2.05 -3.65
CA GLN A 216 -16.53 -3.39 -3.06
C GLN A 216 -16.00 -3.34 -1.61
N LEU A 217 -14.99 -2.52 -1.34
CA LEU A 217 -14.42 -2.35 -0.01
C LEU A 217 -15.40 -1.67 0.95
N VAL A 218 -16.10 -0.62 0.50
CA VAL A 218 -17.12 0.05 1.32
C VAL A 218 -18.27 -0.90 1.62
N GLU A 219 -18.75 -1.69 0.66
CA GLU A 219 -19.79 -2.71 0.88
C GLU A 219 -19.30 -3.80 1.85
N LEU A 220 -18.06 -4.26 1.75
CA LEU A 220 -17.44 -5.22 2.66
C LEU A 220 -17.38 -4.68 4.10
N MET A 221 -17.08 -3.38 4.27
CA MET A 221 -17.06 -2.68 5.55
C MET A 221 -18.48 -2.26 6.00
N GLN A 222 -19.54 -2.68 5.30
CA GLN A 222 -20.94 -2.33 5.58
C GLN A 222 -21.20 -0.82 5.62
N GLY A 223 -20.46 -0.07 4.81
CA GLY A 223 -20.53 1.37 4.68
C GLY A 223 -21.48 1.85 3.59
N ILE A 224 -21.51 3.17 3.41
CA ILE A 224 -22.29 3.85 2.38
C ILE A 224 -21.33 4.68 1.53
N LEU A 225 -21.40 4.54 0.21
CA LEU A 225 -20.66 5.32 -0.76
C LEU A 225 -21.62 6.20 -1.54
N THR A 226 -21.33 7.52 -1.58
CA THR A 226 -22.09 8.50 -2.38
C THR A 226 -21.10 9.31 -3.20
N ILE A 227 -21.44 9.53 -4.47
CA ILE A 227 -20.63 10.34 -5.39
C ILE A 227 -21.53 11.40 -6.01
N ASP A 228 -21.08 12.66 -5.94
CA ASP A 228 -21.71 13.81 -6.56
C ASP A 228 -20.67 14.48 -7.47
N SER A 229 -20.95 14.54 -8.76
CA SER A 229 -20.01 15.05 -9.75
C SER A 229 -20.72 15.79 -10.87
N HIS A 230 -20.16 16.89 -11.31
CA HIS A 230 -20.69 17.68 -12.39
C HIS A 230 -19.55 18.14 -13.31
N ILE A 231 -19.77 18.10 -14.61
CA ILE A 231 -18.77 18.52 -15.59
C ILE A 231 -18.29 19.94 -15.27
N ASN A 232 -16.97 20.12 -15.22
CA ASN A 232 -16.25 21.37 -14.89
C ASN A 232 -16.58 21.95 -13.49
N LYS A 233 -17.11 21.15 -12.57
CA LYS A 233 -17.33 21.56 -11.19
C LYS A 233 -16.60 20.68 -10.19
N GLY A 234 -15.99 19.58 -10.68
CA GLY A 234 -15.28 18.61 -9.86
C GLY A 234 -16.15 17.47 -9.36
N THR A 235 -15.61 16.72 -8.41
CA THR A 235 -16.22 15.54 -7.83
C THR A 235 -16.16 15.60 -6.32
N LYS A 236 -17.23 15.15 -5.67
CA LYS A 236 -17.30 14.92 -4.23
C LYS A 236 -17.63 13.46 -3.98
N VAL A 237 -16.71 12.74 -3.34
CA VAL A 237 -16.88 11.35 -2.91
C VAL A 237 -17.07 11.33 -1.41
N VAL A 238 -18.15 10.71 -0.94
CA VAL A 238 -18.50 10.59 0.47
C VAL A 238 -18.58 9.12 0.85
N ILE A 239 -17.81 8.74 1.86
CA ILE A 239 -17.76 7.39 2.44
C ILE A 239 -18.21 7.48 3.88
N GLU A 240 -19.25 6.73 4.26
CA GLU A 240 -19.71 6.61 5.64
C GLU A 240 -19.46 5.19 6.14
N LEU A 241 -18.72 5.06 7.24
CA LEU A 241 -18.43 3.78 7.89
C LEU A 241 -18.95 3.77 9.33
N VAL A 242 -19.27 2.59 9.82
CA VAL A 242 -19.70 2.38 11.20
C VAL A 242 -18.66 1.55 11.91
N GLY A 243 -17.95 2.18 12.84
CA GLY A 243 -17.00 1.55 13.75
C GLY A 243 -17.59 1.33 15.15
N SER A 244 -16.77 0.75 16.03
CA SER A 244 -17.06 0.62 17.45
C SER A 244 -16.21 1.61 18.26
N VAL A 245 -16.80 2.23 19.30
CA VAL A 245 -16.04 3.13 20.19
C VAL A 245 -15.12 2.30 21.08
N CYS A 246 -13.84 2.71 21.21
CA CYS A 246 -12.94 2.10 22.17
C CYS A 246 -13.33 2.47 23.59
N LYS A 247 -13.59 1.46 24.44
CA LYS A 247 -13.88 1.65 25.87
C LYS A 247 -12.65 1.23 26.66
N GLY A 248 -12.00 2.18 27.30
CA GLY A 248 -10.92 1.88 28.25
C GLY A 248 -9.53 2.28 27.81
N GLU A 249 -8.52 1.86 28.58
CA GLU A 249 -7.10 2.21 28.43
C GLU A 249 -6.39 1.49 27.25
N ASP A 250 -7.07 1.26 26.15
CA ASP A 250 -6.44 0.75 24.94
C ASP A 250 -5.51 1.84 24.38
N LYS A 251 -4.26 1.77 24.78
CA LYS A 251 -3.21 2.70 24.33
C LYS A 251 -2.94 2.43 22.86
N VAL A 252 -3.26 3.40 22.02
CA VAL A 252 -2.75 3.46 20.66
C VAL A 252 -1.23 3.42 20.75
N LYS A 253 -0.60 2.37 20.26
CA LYS A 253 0.84 2.38 19.97
C LYS A 253 1.05 3.30 18.77
N THR A 254 1.17 4.59 19.02
CA THR A 254 1.60 5.55 18.01
C THR A 254 3.04 5.25 17.65
N ILE A 255 3.26 4.79 16.41
CA ILE A 255 4.59 4.79 15.82
C ILE A 255 4.87 6.24 15.41
N PRO A 256 5.89 6.92 15.97
CA PRO A 256 6.24 8.28 15.58
C PRO A 256 6.73 8.29 14.13
N GLN A 257 6.18 9.13 13.25
CA GLN A 257 6.46 9.14 11.82
C GLN A 257 7.55 10.12 11.35
N ASP A 258 8.12 10.94 12.24
CA ASP A 258 9.28 11.80 11.93
C ASP A 258 10.53 11.27 12.65
N GLU A 259 10.98 10.09 12.24
CA GLU A 259 12.17 9.52 12.82
C GLU A 259 13.42 9.90 12.02
N ASP A 260 14.42 10.35 12.76
CA ASP A 260 15.72 10.66 12.18
C ASP A 260 16.38 9.37 11.67
N VAL A 261 16.25 9.13 10.36
CA VAL A 261 16.87 7.98 9.68
C VAL A 261 18.40 7.93 9.84
N ASN A 262 19.04 9.00 10.34
CA ASN A 262 20.46 9.00 10.66
C ASN A 262 20.79 8.01 11.78
N ILE A 263 19.83 7.61 12.61
CA ILE A 263 20.02 6.58 13.64
C ILE A 263 20.40 5.21 13.02
N LEU A 264 20.10 5.00 11.76
CA LEU A 264 20.37 3.74 11.04
C LEU A 264 21.81 3.66 10.49
N ARG A 265 22.55 4.78 10.46
CA ARG A 265 23.94 4.79 9.95
C ARG A 265 24.83 3.87 10.75
N GLY A 266 25.58 3.03 10.04
CA GLY A 266 26.52 2.05 10.61
C GLY A 266 25.82 0.80 11.19
N LYS A 267 24.49 0.72 11.14
CA LYS A 267 23.74 -0.46 11.56
C LYS A 267 23.94 -1.61 10.58
N ARG A 268 24.05 -2.82 11.11
CA ARG A 268 24.29 -4.03 10.31
C ARG A 268 23.01 -4.84 10.17
N ILE A 269 22.59 -5.04 8.93
CA ILE A 269 21.38 -5.74 8.56
C ILE A 269 21.74 -7.09 7.92
N LEU A 270 21.06 -8.16 8.33
CA LEU A 270 21.04 -9.41 7.60
C LEU A 270 19.82 -9.40 6.67
N LEU A 271 20.04 -9.34 5.37
CA LEU A 271 19.00 -9.39 4.34
C LEU A 271 18.89 -10.79 3.76
N CYS A 272 17.73 -11.41 3.95
CA CYS A 272 17.42 -12.76 3.49
C CYS A 272 16.44 -12.66 2.32
N GLU A 273 16.91 -12.96 1.11
CA GLU A 273 16.17 -12.84 -0.16
C GLU A 273 16.73 -13.88 -1.13
N ASP A 274 15.87 -14.68 -1.75
CA ASP A 274 16.27 -15.74 -2.69
C ASP A 274 16.43 -15.26 -4.13
N ASN A 275 15.85 -14.11 -4.47
CA ASN A 275 16.02 -13.48 -5.77
C ASN A 275 17.24 -12.55 -5.76
N GLU A 276 18.28 -12.90 -6.51
CA GLU A 276 19.55 -12.18 -6.56
C GLU A 276 19.38 -10.70 -6.93
N LEU A 277 18.52 -10.39 -7.92
CA LEU A 277 18.28 -9.00 -8.34
C LEU A 277 17.60 -8.18 -7.24
N ASN A 278 16.60 -8.77 -6.55
CA ASN A 278 15.93 -8.11 -5.43
C ASN A 278 16.90 -7.90 -4.26
N ALA A 279 17.74 -8.89 -3.98
CA ALA A 279 18.76 -8.82 -2.93
C ALA A 279 19.77 -7.71 -3.19
N GLU A 280 20.32 -7.61 -4.43
CA GLU A 280 21.24 -6.55 -4.83
C GLU A 280 20.58 -5.17 -4.74
N MET A 281 19.38 -5.01 -5.32
CA MET A 281 18.65 -3.74 -5.30
C MET A 281 18.38 -3.28 -3.86
N THR A 282 17.88 -4.16 -3.01
CA THR A 282 17.56 -3.83 -1.61
C THR A 282 18.84 -3.51 -0.83
N LYS A 283 19.91 -4.27 -1.04
CA LYS A 283 21.21 -4.01 -0.43
C LYS A 283 21.73 -2.63 -0.81
N ASP A 284 21.76 -2.28 -2.10
CA ASP A 284 22.24 -0.98 -2.57
C ASP A 284 21.44 0.18 -1.95
N LEU A 285 20.13 0.03 -1.84
CA LEU A 285 19.26 1.03 -1.21
C LEU A 285 19.58 1.22 0.28
N LEU A 286 19.82 0.14 1.03
CA LEU A 286 20.17 0.17 2.46
C LEU A 286 21.60 0.71 2.66
N GLU A 287 22.55 0.31 1.84
CA GLU A 287 23.95 0.80 1.89
C GLU A 287 24.03 2.30 1.53
N ASN A 288 23.23 2.78 0.58
CA ASN A 288 23.10 4.21 0.29
C ASN A 288 22.53 5.01 1.47
N ALA A 289 21.72 4.39 2.32
CA ALA A 289 21.27 4.98 3.58
C ALA A 289 22.32 4.90 4.71
N GLY A 290 23.50 4.31 4.43
CA GLY A 290 24.64 4.24 5.34
C GLY A 290 24.65 3.02 6.26
N MET A 291 23.87 1.99 5.96
CA MET A 291 23.86 0.71 6.69
C MET A 291 24.92 -0.26 6.12
N LEU A 292 25.20 -1.32 6.85
CA LEU A 292 26.05 -2.44 6.44
C LEU A 292 25.12 -3.63 6.18
N VAL A 293 25.21 -4.28 5.01
CA VAL A 293 24.26 -5.34 4.64
C VAL A 293 25.02 -6.62 4.28
N ASP A 294 24.68 -7.68 5.01
CA ASP A 294 25.09 -9.05 4.69
C ASP A 294 23.88 -9.79 4.07
N LEU A 295 24.13 -10.59 3.01
CA LEU A 295 23.08 -11.30 2.28
C LEU A 295 23.00 -12.77 2.71
N ALA A 296 21.79 -13.33 2.75
CA ALA A 296 21.53 -14.77 2.83
C ALA A 296 20.51 -15.13 1.73
N ALA A 297 20.78 -16.14 0.93
CA ALA A 297 19.93 -16.55 -0.19
C ALA A 297 18.76 -17.46 0.23
N ASN A 298 18.67 -17.87 1.48
CA ASN A 298 17.60 -18.70 2.03
C ASN A 298 17.62 -18.66 3.57
N GLY A 299 16.56 -19.20 4.18
CA GLY A 299 16.43 -19.20 5.64
C GLY A 299 17.50 -20.03 6.36
N GLN A 300 18.06 -21.10 5.76
CA GLN A 300 19.12 -21.87 6.38
C GLN A 300 20.42 -21.06 6.47
N GLU A 301 20.78 -20.35 5.41
CA GLU A 301 21.95 -19.44 5.44
C GLU A 301 21.79 -18.34 6.48
N ALA A 302 20.57 -17.80 6.65
CA ALA A 302 20.28 -16.80 7.68
C ALA A 302 20.55 -17.35 9.08
N VAL A 303 20.06 -18.56 9.38
CA VAL A 303 20.31 -19.28 10.64
C VAL A 303 21.80 -19.51 10.85
N ASP A 304 22.50 -20.02 9.84
CA ASP A 304 23.94 -20.33 9.91
C ASP A 304 24.79 -19.06 10.13
N ARG A 305 24.44 -17.94 9.48
CA ARG A 305 25.12 -16.66 9.67
C ARG A 305 24.93 -16.11 11.08
N ILE A 306 23.70 -16.13 11.61
CA ILE A 306 23.44 -15.69 12.98
C ILE A 306 24.20 -16.58 13.95
N GLN A 307 24.20 -17.90 13.77
CA GLN A 307 24.91 -18.83 14.62
C GLN A 307 26.43 -18.67 14.54
N GLY A 308 26.97 -18.33 13.36
CA GLY A 308 28.41 -18.18 13.11
C GLY A 308 28.99 -16.83 13.51
N THR A 309 28.17 -15.85 13.90
CA THR A 309 28.61 -14.51 14.30
C THR A 309 28.51 -14.30 15.82
N PRO A 310 29.28 -13.36 16.41
CA PRO A 310 29.13 -13.00 17.83
C PRO A 310 27.72 -12.49 18.14
N PRO A 311 27.25 -12.60 19.39
CA PRO A 311 26.01 -11.95 19.82
C PRO A 311 26.02 -10.45 19.48
N TYR A 312 24.84 -9.89 19.12
CA TYR A 312 24.66 -8.48 18.73
C TYR A 312 25.44 -8.03 17.49
N TYR A 313 25.90 -8.98 16.65
CA TYR A 313 26.58 -8.64 15.38
C TYR A 313 25.63 -8.02 14.35
N TYR A 314 24.41 -8.51 14.28
CA TYR A 314 23.35 -7.92 13.47
C TYR A 314 22.43 -7.09 14.34
N ASP A 315 22.06 -5.93 13.81
CA ASP A 315 21.14 -5.01 14.44
C ASP A 315 19.67 -5.30 14.04
N ALA A 316 19.41 -5.88 12.87
CA ALA A 316 18.10 -6.39 12.45
C ALA A 316 18.24 -7.44 11.35
N VAL A 317 17.15 -8.16 11.12
CA VAL A 317 17.00 -9.12 10.03
C VAL A 317 15.82 -8.71 9.15
N LEU A 318 16.06 -8.56 7.86
CA LEU A 318 15.02 -8.45 6.84
C LEU A 318 14.86 -9.84 6.22
N MET A 319 13.69 -10.46 6.40
CA MET A 319 13.47 -11.84 6.10
C MET A 319 12.35 -12.04 5.09
N ASP A 320 12.67 -12.49 3.87
CA ASP A 320 11.61 -12.97 2.98
C ASP A 320 10.92 -14.19 3.56
N ILE A 321 9.60 -14.20 3.51
CA ILE A 321 8.80 -15.33 3.99
C ILE A 321 8.96 -16.53 3.07
N ARG A 322 9.01 -16.32 1.74
CA ARG A 322 9.03 -17.40 0.76
C ARG A 322 10.40 -17.57 0.14
N MET A 323 11.16 -18.48 0.68
CA MET A 323 12.47 -18.84 0.17
C MET A 323 12.60 -20.37 0.02
N PRO A 324 13.45 -20.88 -0.90
CA PRO A 324 13.79 -22.29 -1.03
C PRO A 324 14.59 -22.79 0.17
N VAL A 325 14.75 -24.11 0.30
CA VAL A 325 15.52 -24.82 1.34
C VAL A 325 14.89 -24.65 2.73
N MET A 326 14.73 -23.42 3.22
CA MET A 326 14.07 -23.08 4.48
C MET A 326 13.38 -21.74 4.30
N ASN A 327 12.08 -21.68 4.57
CA ASN A 327 11.30 -20.45 4.48
C ASN A 327 11.59 -19.52 5.67
N GLY A 328 11.18 -18.25 5.55
CA GLY A 328 11.47 -17.22 6.55
C GLY A 328 10.80 -17.48 7.91
N LEU A 329 9.63 -18.13 7.93
CA LEU A 329 8.93 -18.47 9.18
C LEU A 329 9.71 -19.52 9.98
N GLU A 330 10.14 -20.57 9.30
CA GLU A 330 10.96 -21.63 9.91
C GLU A 330 12.32 -21.09 10.37
N ALA A 331 12.94 -20.21 9.57
CA ALA A 331 14.19 -19.58 9.92
C ALA A 331 14.05 -18.71 11.18
N THR A 332 13.00 -17.89 11.24
CA THR A 332 12.75 -17.05 12.41
C THR A 332 12.48 -17.86 13.67
N ASP A 333 11.64 -18.91 13.59
CA ASP A 333 11.40 -19.78 14.74
C ASP A 333 12.70 -20.44 15.25
N LYS A 334 13.58 -20.89 14.32
CA LYS A 334 14.91 -21.44 14.70
C LYS A 334 15.80 -20.38 15.34
N ILE A 335 15.84 -19.16 14.78
CA ILE A 335 16.62 -18.05 15.35
C ILE A 335 16.14 -17.73 16.78
N ARG A 336 14.83 -17.63 16.98
CA ARG A 336 14.24 -17.34 18.29
C ARG A 336 14.49 -18.43 19.34
N ARG A 337 14.73 -19.67 18.90
CA ARG A 337 15.02 -20.81 19.78
C ARG A 337 16.52 -21.04 20.04
N MET A 338 17.39 -20.24 19.47
CA MET A 338 18.82 -20.36 19.76
C MET A 338 19.09 -19.98 21.21
N ASP A 339 20.02 -20.67 21.87
CA ASP A 339 20.49 -20.33 23.21
C ASP A 339 21.47 -19.14 23.15
N ARG A 340 20.94 -17.96 22.84
CA ARG A 340 21.68 -16.70 22.70
C ARG A 340 20.79 -15.54 23.14
N GLU A 341 21.35 -14.62 23.90
CA GLU A 341 20.62 -13.48 24.46
C GLU A 341 20.04 -12.55 23.39
N ASP A 342 20.78 -12.29 22.30
CA ASP A 342 20.40 -11.36 21.25
C ASP A 342 19.28 -11.89 20.33
N THR A 343 19.10 -13.20 20.21
CA THR A 343 18.14 -13.80 19.29
C THR A 343 16.68 -13.60 19.68
N TYR A 344 16.40 -13.32 20.96
CA TYR A 344 15.05 -12.93 21.41
C TYR A 344 14.75 -11.46 21.11
N MET A 345 15.78 -10.63 20.99
CA MET A 345 15.68 -9.19 20.94
C MET A 345 15.89 -8.62 19.54
N ILE A 346 16.65 -9.31 18.66
CA ILE A 346 16.93 -8.81 17.31
C ILE A 346 15.63 -8.62 16.53
N PRO A 347 15.36 -7.39 16.01
CA PRO A 347 14.18 -7.15 15.19
C PRO A 347 14.21 -8.01 13.93
N VAL A 348 13.14 -8.73 13.66
CA VAL A 348 12.93 -9.49 12.41
C VAL A 348 11.74 -8.91 11.66
N VAL A 349 12.04 -8.25 10.54
CA VAL A 349 11.03 -7.66 9.66
C VAL A 349 10.76 -8.61 8.50
N ALA A 350 9.53 -9.07 8.38
CA ALA A 350 9.11 -9.90 7.27
C ALA A 350 9.01 -9.10 5.98
N LEU A 351 9.62 -9.58 4.91
CA LEU A 351 9.39 -9.11 3.54
C LEU A 351 8.41 -10.08 2.86
N THR A 352 7.27 -9.59 2.39
CA THR A 352 6.22 -10.46 1.85
C THR A 352 5.66 -9.92 0.54
N ALA A 353 5.46 -10.80 -0.45
CA ALA A 353 4.75 -10.46 -1.69
C ALA A 353 3.24 -10.20 -1.45
N SER A 354 2.74 -10.53 -0.26
CA SER A 354 1.35 -10.33 0.12
C SER A 354 1.31 -9.83 1.56
N ALA A 355 1.02 -8.55 1.74
CA ALA A 355 0.83 -7.93 3.06
C ALA A 355 -0.39 -8.48 3.84
N TYR A 356 -1.06 -9.55 3.35
CA TYR A 356 -2.37 -9.99 3.81
C TYR A 356 -2.36 -11.28 4.65
N GLU A 357 -2.95 -11.17 5.77
CA GLU A 357 -3.64 -11.99 6.78
C GLU A 357 -3.12 -13.38 7.17
N MET A 358 -2.96 -14.33 6.27
CA MET A 358 -2.61 -15.68 6.71
C MET A 358 -1.14 -15.81 7.08
N ASP A 359 -0.29 -15.04 6.43
CA ASP A 359 1.13 -14.98 6.73
C ASP A 359 1.43 -14.13 7.98
N HIS A 360 0.62 -13.11 8.29
CA HIS A 360 0.77 -12.24 9.47
C HIS A 360 0.65 -13.00 10.81
N LYS A 361 -0.42 -13.79 10.98
CA LYS A 361 -0.61 -14.59 12.21
C LYS A 361 0.49 -15.63 12.39
N LYS A 362 0.88 -16.27 11.29
CA LYS A 362 1.96 -17.27 11.30
C LYS A 362 3.31 -16.63 11.58
N ALA A 363 3.57 -15.46 11.01
CA ALA A 363 4.82 -14.76 11.17
C ALA A 363 4.96 -14.17 12.59
N LEU A 364 3.90 -13.61 13.18
CA LEU A 364 3.89 -13.25 14.61
C LEU A 364 4.11 -14.47 15.51
N ALA A 365 3.45 -15.59 15.20
CA ALA A 365 3.63 -16.85 15.94
C ALA A 365 5.06 -17.41 15.81
N ALA A 366 5.75 -17.16 14.69
CA ALA A 366 7.14 -17.50 14.48
C ALA A 366 8.12 -16.54 15.18
N GLY A 367 7.62 -15.41 15.70
CA GLY A 367 8.42 -14.40 16.41
C GLY A 367 8.96 -13.28 15.53
N MET A 368 8.31 -12.98 14.38
CA MET A 368 8.60 -11.79 13.59
C MET A 368 7.95 -10.56 14.23
N ASP A 369 8.61 -9.40 14.15
CA ASP A 369 8.22 -8.17 14.85
C ASP A 369 7.43 -7.22 13.97
N ALA A 370 7.65 -7.25 12.64
CA ALA A 370 6.99 -6.40 11.67
C ALA A 370 6.91 -7.01 10.28
N PHE A 371 6.19 -6.33 9.40
CA PHE A 371 5.91 -6.77 8.04
C PHE A 371 6.04 -5.63 7.06
N LEU A 372 6.61 -5.91 5.90
CA LEU A 372 6.69 -5.01 4.78
C LEU A 372 6.26 -5.73 3.50
N GLY A 373 5.21 -5.23 2.84
CA GLY A 373 4.72 -5.78 1.57
C GLY A 373 5.64 -5.40 0.41
N LYS A 374 6.02 -6.36 -0.42
CA LYS A 374 6.72 -6.13 -1.70
C LYS A 374 5.70 -5.80 -2.80
N PRO A 375 5.96 -4.82 -3.67
CA PRO A 375 7.12 -3.92 -3.66
C PRO A 375 6.99 -2.88 -2.55
N PHE A 376 8.08 -2.59 -1.85
CA PHE A 376 8.11 -1.58 -0.80
C PHE A 376 8.87 -0.34 -1.23
N ASP A 377 8.45 0.81 -0.68
CA ASP A 377 9.19 2.04 -0.75
C ASP A 377 10.31 2.06 0.29
N ILE A 378 11.51 2.43 -0.14
CA ILE A 378 12.69 2.48 0.73
C ILE A 378 12.48 3.40 1.94
N LYS A 379 11.78 4.53 1.75
CA LYS A 379 11.50 5.48 2.83
C LYS A 379 10.66 4.84 3.93
N THR A 380 9.65 4.06 3.55
CA THR A 380 8.80 3.30 4.48
C THR A 380 9.62 2.26 5.24
N LEU A 381 10.50 1.51 4.55
CA LEU A 381 11.40 0.55 5.20
C LEU A 381 12.31 1.23 6.21
N LEU A 382 12.97 2.35 5.84
CA LEU A 382 13.88 3.07 6.72
C LEU A 382 13.15 3.65 7.95
N GLN A 383 11.96 4.19 7.77
CA GLN A 383 11.13 4.69 8.87
C GLN A 383 10.73 3.58 9.85
N GLN A 384 10.31 2.42 9.35
CA GLN A 384 10.00 1.27 10.20
C GLN A 384 11.22 0.79 10.98
N LEU A 385 12.37 0.67 10.33
CA LEU A 385 13.61 0.28 10.99
C LEU A 385 14.02 1.30 12.05
N ALA A 386 13.93 2.61 11.78
CA ALA A 386 14.23 3.66 12.74
C ALA A 386 13.29 3.59 13.96
N GLY A 387 11.98 3.34 13.73
CA GLY A 387 10.99 3.15 14.79
C GLY A 387 11.33 1.99 15.73
N PHE A 388 11.74 0.84 15.17
CA PHE A 388 12.19 -0.30 15.97
C PHE A 388 13.39 0.04 16.83
N TRP A 389 14.38 0.75 16.27
CA TRP A 389 15.60 1.11 17.01
C TRP A 389 15.34 2.02 18.19
N ARG A 390 14.38 2.92 18.10
CA ARG A 390 14.03 3.83 19.18
C ARG A 390 13.38 3.10 20.34
N VAL A 391 12.38 2.27 20.05
CA VAL A 391 11.70 1.44 21.06
C VAL A 391 12.68 0.50 21.75
N TYR A 392 13.64 -0.04 21.02
CA TYR A 392 14.66 -0.92 21.53
C TYR A 392 15.66 -0.21 22.47
N LYS A 393 16.03 1.04 22.14
CA LYS A 393 16.91 1.87 23.00
C LYS A 393 16.27 2.28 24.33
N GLU A 394 14.94 2.38 24.38
CA GLU A 394 14.21 2.73 25.61
C GLU A 394 14.06 1.53 26.56
N GLN A 395 14.35 0.31 26.09
CA GLN A 395 14.25 -0.94 26.88
C GLN A 395 15.62 -1.45 27.38
N LEU A 396 16.73 -0.88 26.90
CA LEU A 396 18.10 -1.11 27.36
C LEU A 396 18.52 -0.01 28.35
#